data_0bd7ee17337679defc7edfd38d7e9cfd
#
_entry.id   0bd7ee17337679defc7edfd38d7e9cfd
#
_cell.length_a   1.000
_cell.length_b   1.000
_cell.length_c   1.000
_cell.angle_alpha   90.00
_cell.angle_beta   90.00
_cell.angle_gamma   90.00
#
_symmetry.space_group_name_H-M   'P 1'
#
loop_
_entity.id
_entity.type
_entity.pdbx_description
1 polymer ?
#
loop_
_entity_poly.entity_id
_entity_poly.type
_entity_poly.pdbx_seq_one_letter_code
_entity_poly.pdbx_strand_id
1 'polypeptide(L)'
;MQANELFTQPNTILLDGGMGTMLQAAGLKLGARPEELNITDPQLIESIHSRYAAAGSRIINANTFGASAHKLAGSEYTLEEIIAAGIANCKRACAPYGALAALDVGPLGELLSLIHISEPTRPLYIS
;
A
#
# COMPACT_ATOMS: atom_id res chain seq x y z
N MET A 1 -11.39 -8.38 -12.36
CA MET A 1 -12.20 -7.19 -12.66
C MET A 1 -11.30 -6.07 -13.10
N GLN A 2 -11.67 -5.37 -14.12
CA GLN A 2 -10.93 -4.19 -14.57
C GLN A 2 -11.36 -2.98 -13.76
N ALA A 3 -10.46 -2.02 -13.62
CA ALA A 3 -10.75 -0.83 -12.83
C ALA A 3 -11.95 -0.05 -13.39
N ASN A 4 -12.03 0.08 -14.71
CA ASN A 4 -13.16 0.79 -15.32
C ASN A 4 -14.49 0.08 -15.06
N GLU A 5 -14.49 -1.24 -14.99
CA GLU A 5 -15.70 -1.98 -14.65
C GLU A 5 -16.13 -1.68 -13.23
N LEU A 6 -15.17 -1.60 -12.32
CA LEU A 6 -15.45 -1.33 -10.91
C LEU A 6 -16.11 0.04 -10.76
N PHE A 7 -15.58 1.05 -11.42
CA PHE A 7 -16.07 2.42 -11.28
C PHE A 7 -17.37 2.69 -12.06
N THR A 8 -17.81 1.76 -12.89
CA THR A 8 -19.10 1.89 -13.58
C THR A 8 -20.22 1.18 -12.85
N GLN A 9 -19.93 0.50 -11.75
CA GLN A 9 -20.95 -0.16 -10.95
C GLN A 9 -21.81 0.85 -10.21
N PRO A 10 -23.12 0.60 -10.09
CA PRO A 10 -24.02 1.54 -9.39
C PRO A 10 -23.89 1.48 -7.87
N ASN A 11 -23.24 0.47 -7.34
CA ASN A 11 -23.15 0.26 -5.89
C ASN A 11 -21.93 0.97 -5.29
N THR A 12 -21.98 1.14 -3.98
CA THR A 12 -20.85 1.70 -3.24
C THR A 12 -19.64 0.75 -3.34
N ILE A 13 -18.49 1.34 -3.56
CA ILE A 13 -17.23 0.62 -3.61
C ILE A 13 -16.53 0.79 -2.27
N LEU A 14 -16.22 -0.34 -1.62
CA LEU A 14 -15.53 -0.31 -0.33
C LEU A 14 -14.03 -0.40 -0.55
N LEU A 15 -13.31 0.47 0.14
CA LEU A 15 -11.86 0.40 0.22
C LEU A 15 -11.47 -0.39 1.46
N ASP A 16 -10.18 -0.69 1.58
CA ASP A 16 -9.67 -1.35 2.78
C ASP A 16 -9.52 -0.34 3.92
N GLY A 17 -9.16 -0.86 5.10
CA GLY A 17 -8.91 -0.06 6.28
C GLY A 17 -7.42 0.08 6.58
N GLY A 18 -7.09 0.44 7.82
CA GLY A 18 -5.72 0.69 8.21
C GLY A 18 -4.85 -0.56 8.22
N MET A 19 -3.63 -0.39 7.75
CA MET A 19 -2.60 -1.42 7.84
C MET A 19 -1.86 -1.30 9.18
N GLY A 20 -1.54 -0.08 9.58
CA GLY A 20 -0.75 0.15 10.79
C GLY A 20 -1.37 -0.42 12.04
N THR A 21 -2.68 -0.21 12.23
CA THR A 21 -3.38 -0.74 13.40
C THR A 21 -3.41 -2.25 13.40
N MET A 22 -3.57 -2.86 12.23
CA MET A 22 -3.55 -4.32 12.11
C MET A 22 -2.18 -4.89 12.46
N LEU A 23 -1.13 -4.20 12.02
CA LEU A 23 0.24 -4.63 12.31
C LEU A 23 0.58 -4.45 13.78
N GLN A 24 0.11 -3.39 14.41
CA GLN A 24 0.30 -3.18 15.83
C GLN A 24 -0.39 -4.27 16.64
N ALA A 25 -1.59 -4.65 16.24
CA ALA A 25 -2.30 -5.75 16.88
C ALA A 25 -1.55 -7.08 16.70
N ALA A 26 -0.79 -7.23 15.64
CA ALA A 26 0.02 -8.41 15.39
C ALA A 26 1.40 -8.35 16.05
N GLY A 27 1.71 -7.26 16.76
CA GLY A 27 2.95 -7.17 17.52
C GLY A 27 4.03 -6.27 16.94
N LEU A 28 3.71 -5.45 15.94
CA LEU A 28 4.70 -4.53 15.38
C LEU A 28 5.10 -3.53 16.45
N LYS A 29 6.40 -3.38 16.63
CA LYS A 29 6.95 -2.50 17.65
C LYS A 29 6.92 -1.05 17.18
N LEU A 30 6.77 -0.15 18.15
CA LEU A 30 6.84 1.27 17.89
C LEU A 30 8.19 1.63 17.28
N GLY A 31 8.18 2.42 16.23
CA GLY A 31 9.39 2.83 15.54
C GLY A 31 9.88 1.87 14.47
N ALA A 32 9.27 0.70 14.37
CA ALA A 32 9.61 -0.23 13.29
C ALA A 32 9.08 0.30 11.96
N ARG A 33 9.69 -0.16 10.87
CA ARG A 33 9.27 0.21 9.52
C ARG A 33 8.29 -0.83 9.00
N PRO A 34 6.99 -0.51 8.94
CA PRO A 34 5.99 -1.49 8.50
C PRO A 34 6.24 -2.02 7.10
N GLU A 35 6.81 -1.19 6.24
CA GLU A 35 7.03 -1.55 4.85
C GLU A 35 8.09 -2.63 4.67
N GLU A 36 9.00 -2.76 5.63
CA GLU A 36 9.99 -3.84 5.58
C GLU A 36 9.36 -5.21 5.73
N LEU A 37 8.19 -5.26 6.35
CA LEU A 37 7.46 -6.52 6.50
C LEU A 37 7.00 -7.09 5.17
N ASN A 38 6.95 -6.28 4.13
CA ASN A 38 6.67 -6.77 2.78
C ASN A 38 7.65 -7.87 2.38
N ILE A 39 8.89 -7.77 2.87
CA ILE A 39 9.96 -8.72 2.58
C ILE A 39 10.17 -9.70 3.72
N THR A 40 10.17 -9.19 4.97
CA THR A 40 10.53 -10.02 6.12
C THR A 40 9.39 -10.91 6.60
N ASP A 41 8.15 -10.50 6.37
CA ASP A 41 6.98 -11.30 6.77
C ASP A 41 5.84 -11.09 5.77
N PRO A 42 6.05 -11.54 4.52
CA PRO A 42 5.05 -11.33 3.48
C PRO A 42 3.72 -12.02 3.78
N GLN A 43 3.75 -13.12 4.52
CA GLN A 43 2.53 -13.85 4.83
C GLN A 43 1.62 -13.05 5.76
N LEU A 44 2.19 -12.32 6.71
CA LEU A 44 1.41 -11.46 7.59
C LEU A 44 0.74 -10.35 6.79
N ILE A 45 1.49 -9.69 5.92
CA ILE A 45 0.96 -8.61 5.08
C ILE A 45 -0.16 -9.15 4.18
N GLU A 46 0.10 -10.28 3.54
CA GLU A 46 -0.87 -10.89 2.65
C GLU A 46 -2.14 -11.30 3.39
N SER A 47 -2.00 -11.82 4.62
CA SER A 47 -3.17 -12.22 5.41
C SER A 47 -4.05 -11.03 5.77
N ILE A 48 -3.45 -9.87 6.05
CA ILE A 48 -4.21 -8.66 6.37
C ILE A 48 -4.99 -8.21 5.14
N HIS A 49 -4.34 -8.16 3.98
CA HIS A 49 -5.01 -7.82 2.73
C HIS A 49 -6.16 -8.78 2.43
N SER A 50 -5.92 -10.06 2.62
CA SER A 50 -6.95 -11.10 2.38
C SER A 50 -8.16 -10.90 3.29
N ARG A 51 -7.95 -10.52 4.54
CA ARG A 51 -9.04 -10.28 5.47
C ARG A 51 -9.91 -9.10 5.02
N TYR A 52 -9.29 -8.03 4.54
CA TYR A 52 -10.06 -6.91 4.01
C TYR A 52 -10.82 -7.31 2.74
N ALA A 53 -10.18 -8.06 1.85
CA ALA A 53 -10.84 -8.50 0.62
C ALA A 53 -12.01 -9.43 0.94
N ALA A 54 -11.85 -10.33 1.89
CA ALA A 54 -12.91 -11.24 2.32
C ALA A 54 -14.07 -10.49 2.95
N ALA A 55 -13.79 -9.35 3.60
CA ALA A 55 -14.83 -8.53 4.21
C ALA A 55 -15.60 -7.68 3.21
N GLY A 56 -15.17 -7.66 1.95
CA GLY A 56 -15.89 -6.94 0.90
C GLY A 56 -15.18 -5.77 0.29
N SER A 57 -13.95 -5.49 0.70
CA SER A 57 -13.17 -4.40 0.09
C SER A 57 -12.87 -4.75 -1.37
N ARG A 58 -13.10 -3.79 -2.25
CA ARG A 58 -12.90 -3.99 -3.69
C ARG A 58 -11.60 -3.40 -4.19
N ILE A 59 -11.03 -2.46 -3.44
CA ILE A 59 -9.73 -1.87 -3.71
C ILE A 59 -8.91 -1.99 -2.44
N ILE A 60 -7.77 -2.64 -2.53
CA ILE A 60 -6.87 -2.86 -1.40
C ILE A 60 -5.59 -2.09 -1.67
N ASN A 61 -5.22 -1.22 -0.74
CA ASN A 61 -3.97 -0.45 -0.86
C ASN A 61 -2.80 -1.31 -0.41
N ALA A 62 -1.77 -1.38 -1.24
CA ALA A 62 -0.55 -2.10 -0.90
C ALA A 62 0.13 -1.43 0.30
N ASN A 63 0.97 -2.18 1.00
CA ASN A 63 1.70 -1.68 2.17
C ASN A 63 2.90 -0.86 1.71
N THR A 64 2.63 0.32 1.16
CA THR A 64 3.64 1.19 0.56
C THR A 64 3.51 2.65 0.98
N PHE A 65 2.66 2.95 1.97
CA PHE A 65 2.39 4.32 2.36
C PHE A 65 3.65 5.07 2.80
N GLY A 66 4.50 4.43 3.59
CA GLY A 66 5.75 5.01 4.06
C GLY A 66 6.95 4.69 3.18
N ALA A 67 6.72 4.15 1.98
CA ALA A 67 7.82 3.75 1.10
C ALA A 67 8.35 4.94 0.32
N SER A 68 9.31 5.63 0.91
CA SER A 68 10.05 6.71 0.26
C SER A 68 11.51 6.58 0.62
N ALA A 69 12.37 7.11 -0.26
CA ALA A 69 13.81 7.05 -0.01
C ALA A 69 14.17 7.71 1.31
N HIS A 70 13.47 8.81 1.63
CA HIS A 70 13.70 9.54 2.87
C HIS A 70 13.35 8.69 4.11
N LYS A 71 12.16 8.10 4.10
CA LYS A 71 11.67 7.35 5.26
C LYS A 71 12.36 6.01 5.42
N LEU A 72 12.87 5.45 4.34
CA LEU A 72 13.55 4.16 4.36
C LEU A 72 15.07 4.30 4.39
N ALA A 73 15.58 5.51 4.59
CA ALA A 73 17.00 5.71 4.77
C ALA A 73 17.48 4.87 5.96
N GLY A 74 18.55 4.13 5.75
CA GLY A 74 19.07 3.22 6.78
C GLY A 74 18.47 1.83 6.76
N SER A 75 17.46 1.58 5.92
CA SER A 75 16.96 0.23 5.73
C SER A 75 17.98 -0.60 4.96
N GLU A 76 18.03 -1.90 5.26
CA GLU A 76 18.91 -2.81 4.51
C GLU A 76 18.30 -3.24 3.18
N TYR A 77 17.06 -2.84 2.89
CA TYR A 77 16.38 -3.15 1.64
C TYR A 77 16.26 -1.89 0.79
N THR A 78 16.26 -2.07 -0.53
CA THR A 78 16.06 -0.93 -1.43
C THR A 78 14.58 -0.57 -1.49
N LEU A 79 14.32 0.69 -1.87
CA LEU A 79 12.96 1.17 -2.05
C LEU A 79 12.21 0.31 -3.08
N GLU A 80 12.89 -0.02 -4.19
CA GLU A 80 12.30 -0.82 -5.25
C GLU A 80 11.92 -2.22 -4.75
N GLU A 81 12.76 -2.83 -3.94
CA GLU A 81 12.47 -4.15 -3.37
C GLU A 81 11.24 -4.11 -2.49
N ILE A 82 11.14 -3.10 -1.65
CA ILE A 82 10.04 -2.97 -0.71
C ILE A 82 8.72 -2.73 -1.46
N ILE A 83 8.74 -1.83 -2.44
CA ILE A 83 7.54 -1.53 -3.21
C ILE A 83 7.10 -2.75 -4.03
N ALA A 84 8.04 -3.39 -4.70
CA ALA A 84 7.72 -4.56 -5.51
C ALA A 84 7.12 -5.69 -4.67
N ALA A 85 7.68 -5.93 -3.49
CA ALA A 85 7.16 -6.95 -2.59
C ALA A 85 5.78 -6.58 -2.07
N GLY A 86 5.58 -5.30 -1.73
CA GLY A 86 4.29 -4.83 -1.25
C GLY A 86 3.18 -5.01 -2.26
N ILE A 87 3.46 -4.66 -3.51
CA ILE A 87 2.49 -4.81 -4.58
C ILE A 87 2.22 -6.29 -4.86
N ALA A 88 3.27 -7.10 -4.89
CA ALA A 88 3.11 -8.53 -5.16
C ALA A 88 2.26 -9.21 -4.07
N ASN A 89 2.51 -8.89 -2.80
CA ASN A 89 1.71 -9.42 -1.70
C ASN A 89 0.25 -9.03 -1.83
N CYS A 90 0.00 -7.77 -2.17
CA CYS A 90 -1.35 -7.26 -2.31
C CYS A 90 -2.07 -7.95 -3.47
N LYS A 91 -1.42 -8.11 -4.60
CA LYS A 91 -2.01 -8.77 -5.76
C LYS A 91 -2.36 -10.23 -5.47
N ARG A 92 -1.49 -10.93 -4.77
CA ARG A 92 -1.77 -12.33 -4.41
C ARG A 92 -3.00 -12.43 -3.50
N ALA A 93 -3.12 -11.50 -2.55
CA ALA A 93 -4.24 -11.50 -1.64
C ALA A 93 -5.55 -11.14 -2.35
N CYS A 94 -5.49 -10.24 -3.32
CA CYS A 94 -6.67 -9.77 -4.03
C CYS A 94 -7.20 -10.78 -5.05
N ALA A 95 -6.33 -11.58 -5.61
CA ALA A 95 -6.69 -12.44 -6.75
C ALA A 95 -7.89 -13.37 -6.47
N PRO A 96 -7.96 -14.07 -5.32
CA PRO A 96 -9.10 -14.96 -5.08
C PRO A 96 -10.43 -14.24 -4.94
N TYR A 97 -10.40 -12.95 -4.62
CA TYR A 97 -11.61 -12.18 -4.35
C TYR A 97 -11.97 -11.22 -5.48
N GLY A 98 -11.16 -11.15 -6.51
CA GLY A 98 -11.39 -10.22 -7.61
C GLY A 98 -11.23 -8.76 -7.22
N ALA A 99 -10.55 -8.47 -6.12
CA ALA A 99 -10.27 -7.10 -5.71
C ALA A 99 -9.10 -6.54 -6.49
N LEU A 100 -8.98 -5.22 -6.50
CA LEU A 100 -7.89 -4.53 -7.18
C LEU A 100 -6.83 -4.10 -6.17
N ALA A 101 -5.57 -4.24 -6.55
CA ALA A 101 -4.46 -3.75 -5.75
C ALA A 101 -4.11 -2.34 -6.21
N ALA A 102 -3.93 -1.44 -5.26
CA ALA A 102 -3.57 -0.04 -5.54
C ALA A 102 -2.24 0.28 -4.85
N LEU A 103 -1.45 1.12 -5.50
CA LEU A 103 -0.25 1.64 -4.87
C LEU A 103 -0.65 2.75 -3.92
N ASP A 104 -0.22 2.64 -2.68
CA ASP A 104 -0.48 3.66 -1.67
C ASP A 104 0.71 4.60 -1.60
N VAL A 105 0.48 5.88 -1.77
CA VAL A 105 1.53 6.90 -1.77
C VAL A 105 1.28 7.88 -0.63
N GLY A 106 2.18 7.87 0.32
CA GLY A 106 2.12 8.77 1.45
C GLY A 106 2.92 10.05 1.23
N PRO A 107 2.92 10.95 2.20
CA PRO A 107 3.69 12.18 2.12
C PRO A 107 5.18 11.88 2.15
N LEU A 108 5.95 12.71 1.44
CA LEU A 108 7.40 12.52 1.34
C LEU A 108 8.12 12.82 2.65
N GLY A 109 7.53 13.61 3.52
CA GLY A 109 8.19 14.02 4.75
C GLY A 109 9.12 15.21 4.58
N GLU A 110 9.10 15.84 3.42
CA GLU A 110 9.90 17.01 3.11
C GLU A 110 9.00 18.22 2.91
N LEU A 111 9.58 19.40 3.06
CA LEU A 111 8.82 20.63 2.83
C LEU A 111 8.46 20.76 1.35
N LEU A 112 7.24 21.18 1.08
CA LEU A 112 6.79 21.37 -0.29
C LEU A 112 7.65 22.35 -1.05
N SER A 113 8.22 23.33 -0.37
CA SER A 113 9.10 24.30 -1.02
C SER A 113 10.31 23.65 -1.67
N LEU A 114 10.69 22.46 -1.22
CA LEU A 114 11.82 21.75 -1.80
C LEU A 114 11.45 20.95 -3.03
N ILE A 115 10.17 20.71 -3.22
CA ILE A 115 9.70 19.88 -4.34
C ILE A 115 8.81 20.64 -5.30
N HIS A 116 8.57 21.91 -5.05
CA HIS A 116 7.68 22.70 -5.90
C HIS A 116 8.18 22.85 -7.32
N ILE A 117 9.45 22.65 -7.54
CA ILE A 117 10.02 22.76 -8.88
C ILE A 117 9.45 21.71 -9.84
N SER A 118 8.82 20.69 -9.31
CA SER A 118 8.18 19.70 -10.16
C SER A 118 6.82 20.15 -10.65
N GLU A 119 6.36 21.29 -10.15
CA GLU A 119 5.15 21.89 -10.61
C GLU A 119 5.32 22.42 -12.02
N PRO A 120 4.29 22.68 -12.72
CA PRO A 120 2.89 22.42 -12.41
C PRO A 120 2.44 21.05 -12.89
N THR A 121 3.34 20.30 -13.44
CA THR A 121 2.99 18.99 -13.92
C THR A 121 2.57 18.17 -12.73
N ARG A 122 1.43 17.62 -12.85
CA ARG A 122 0.89 16.91 -11.75
C ARG A 122 0.82 15.47 -12.07
N PRO A 123 1.75 14.66 -11.62
CA PRO A 123 1.64 13.24 -11.85
C PRO A 123 0.40 12.71 -11.15
N LEU A 124 -0.17 11.71 -11.73
CA LEU A 124 -1.26 10.99 -11.11
C LEU A 124 -0.66 9.81 -10.37
N TYR A 125 -0.89 9.77 -9.09
CA TYR A 125 -0.34 8.71 -8.27
C TYR A 125 -1.27 7.52 -8.16
N ILE A 126 -2.29 7.49 -8.96
CA ILE A 126 -3.24 6.39 -9.00
C ILE A 126 -2.71 5.35 -9.94
N SER A 127 -2.70 4.13 -9.50
CA SER A 127 -2.23 3.02 -10.31
C SER A 127 -3.36 2.09 -10.70
#